data_3f6ff1c8da7402964bf4047f2ac45179
#
_entry.id   3f6ff1c8da7402964bf4047f2ac45179
#
_cell.length_a   1.000
_cell.length_b   1.000
_cell.length_c   1.000
_cell.angle_alpha   90.00
_cell.angle_beta   90.00
_cell.angle_gamma   90.00
#
_symmetry.space_group_name_H-M   'P 1'
#
loop_
_entity.id
_entity.type
_entity.pdbx_description
1 polymer ?
#
loop_
_entity_poly.entity_id
_entity_poly.type
_entity_poly.pdbx_seq_one_letter_code
_entity_poly.pdbx_strand_id
1 'polypeptide(L)'
;MAVRYLWPQESETDPGIITTSSTQDPFAALERAETGTGVTVVISPAPEETLTATEIYQKCVPSIVSLWAEGDGTSSTGTGIVMSADGYLLTNAHVVANSLRVYAAFHDDTILEAKLVGADADADVAVLKVDAHGLTPAEFGDSDQLLCGDMVVAIGDPLGYRTSITQGIVSALNRIVNVDGVNMEVIQTSAPINF
;
A
#
# COMPACT_ATOMS: atom_id res chain seq x y z
N MET A 1 1.74 6.68 1.84
CA MET A 1 0.33 7.01 2.03
C MET A 1 -0.46 6.41 0.87
N ALA A 2 -1.31 5.44 1.13
CA ALA A 2 -2.06 4.78 0.07
C ALA A 2 -3.30 5.61 -0.27
N VAL A 3 -3.51 5.90 -1.55
CA VAL A 3 -4.70 6.59 -2.04
C VAL A 3 -5.69 5.52 -2.49
N ARG A 4 -6.83 5.42 -1.79
CA ARG A 4 -7.95 4.55 -2.19
C ARG A 4 -8.89 5.33 -3.10
N TYR A 5 -9.25 4.76 -4.25
CA TYR A 5 -10.21 5.35 -5.18
C TYR A 5 -11.61 4.81 -4.90
N LEU A 6 -12.61 5.71 -4.83
CA LEU A 6 -14.02 5.36 -4.63
C LEU A 6 -14.70 5.10 -5.98
N TRP A 7 -15.26 3.90 -6.14
CA TRP A 7 -16.21 3.57 -7.20
C TRP A 7 -17.64 3.74 -6.68
N PRO A 8 -18.57 4.36 -7.40
CA PRO A 8 -19.98 4.37 -6.99
C PRO A 8 -20.57 2.96 -7.18
N GLN A 9 -20.93 2.33 -6.07
CA GLN A 9 -21.73 1.11 -6.08
C GLN A 9 -23.21 1.50 -6.23
N GLU A 10 -23.87 0.97 -7.25
CA GLU A 10 -25.33 1.02 -7.37
C GLU A 10 -25.95 0.15 -6.28
N SER A 11 -26.81 0.75 -5.45
CA SER A 11 -27.49 0.06 -4.37
C SER A 11 -28.62 -0.83 -4.90
N GLU A 12 -28.44 -2.14 -4.95
CA GLU A 12 -29.56 -3.07 -4.91
C GLU A 12 -29.92 -3.36 -3.46
N THR A 13 -31.08 -2.88 -3.05
CA THR A 13 -31.69 -3.21 -1.76
C THR A 13 -32.41 -4.53 -1.86
N ASP A 14 -31.83 -5.59 -1.30
CA ASP A 14 -32.54 -6.83 -0.99
C ASP A 14 -32.96 -6.84 0.49
N PRO A 15 -34.27 -6.90 0.81
CA PRO A 15 -34.73 -6.93 2.20
C PRO A 15 -34.82 -8.37 2.68
N GLY A 16 -33.89 -8.79 3.51
CA GLY A 16 -34.13 -9.90 4.40
C GLY A 16 -33.19 -11.09 4.40
N ILE A 17 -31.96 -10.89 4.82
CA ILE A 17 -31.20 -11.95 5.48
C ILE A 17 -30.56 -11.35 6.74
N ILE A 18 -31.02 -11.74 7.92
CA ILE A 18 -30.30 -11.50 9.17
C ILE A 18 -29.11 -12.46 9.18
N THR A 19 -28.01 -12.02 8.60
CA THR A 19 -26.72 -12.68 8.81
C THR A 19 -26.19 -12.21 10.14
N THR A 20 -26.12 -13.11 11.11
CA THR A 20 -25.25 -12.94 12.28
C THR A 20 -23.82 -12.84 11.73
N SER A 21 -23.30 -11.61 11.61
CA SER A 21 -21.93 -11.39 11.24
C SER A 21 -21.04 -11.88 12.39
N SER A 22 -20.53 -13.10 12.27
CA SER A 22 -19.28 -13.43 12.96
C SER A 22 -18.23 -12.52 12.32
N THR A 23 -17.75 -11.54 13.06
CA THR A 23 -16.57 -10.74 12.69
C THR A 23 -15.37 -11.69 12.66
N GLN A 24 -15.22 -12.41 11.55
CA GLN A 24 -14.06 -13.26 11.32
C GLN A 24 -12.92 -12.32 10.96
N ASP A 25 -11.79 -12.42 11.68
CA ASP A 25 -10.58 -11.67 11.36
C ASP A 25 -10.20 -11.93 9.88
N PRO A 26 -10.23 -10.92 9.00
CA PRO A 26 -9.96 -11.09 7.58
C PRO A 26 -8.51 -11.52 7.29
N PHE A 27 -7.65 -11.52 8.29
CA PHE A 27 -6.24 -11.89 8.19
C PHE A 27 -5.93 -13.23 8.86
N ALA A 28 -6.93 -13.93 9.40
CA ALA A 28 -6.73 -15.15 10.21
C ALA A 28 -6.08 -16.30 9.44
N ALA A 29 -6.24 -16.36 8.12
CA ALA A 29 -5.74 -17.43 7.28
C ALA A 29 -4.29 -17.23 6.81
N LEU A 30 -3.75 -16.01 6.94
CA LEU A 30 -2.38 -15.70 6.54
C LEU A 30 -1.36 -16.24 7.54
N GLU A 31 -0.31 -16.83 7.02
CA GLU A 31 0.84 -17.22 7.85
C GLU A 31 1.46 -15.98 8.50
N ARG A 32 1.63 -16.01 9.81
CA ARG A 32 2.25 -14.91 10.56
C ARG A 32 3.77 -15.03 10.54
N ALA A 33 4.43 -13.89 10.37
CA ALA A 33 5.87 -13.81 10.57
C ALA A 33 6.21 -14.04 12.05
N GLU A 34 7.37 -14.63 12.32
CA GLU A 34 7.89 -14.65 13.68
C GLU A 34 8.09 -13.21 14.18
N THR A 35 7.81 -12.99 15.47
CA THR A 35 8.01 -11.68 16.09
C THR A 35 9.49 -11.33 16.06
N GLY A 36 9.83 -10.35 15.23
CA GLY A 36 11.17 -9.79 15.12
C GLY A 36 11.37 -8.53 15.98
N THR A 37 12.47 -7.86 15.77
CA THR A 37 12.79 -6.60 16.46
C THR A 37 11.94 -5.42 15.99
N GLY A 38 11.11 -5.61 14.97
CA GLY A 38 10.32 -4.55 14.34
C GLY A 38 11.15 -3.68 13.39
N VAL A 39 10.52 -2.62 12.89
CA VAL A 39 11.15 -1.63 12.01
C VAL A 39 11.08 -0.26 12.67
N THR A 40 12.21 0.44 12.68
CA THR A 40 12.22 1.86 13.03
C THR A 40 12.12 2.68 11.75
N VAL A 41 11.02 3.39 11.58
CA VAL A 41 10.85 4.34 10.47
C VAL A 41 11.51 5.65 10.87
N VAL A 42 12.47 6.10 10.05
CA VAL A 42 13.13 7.40 10.22
C VAL A 42 12.53 8.35 9.18
N ILE A 43 12.00 9.48 9.64
CA ILE A 43 11.49 10.52 8.75
C ILE A 43 12.68 11.32 8.21
N SER A 44 12.84 11.31 6.90
CA SER A 44 13.86 12.08 6.19
C SER A 44 13.43 13.55 6.06
N PRO A 45 14.35 14.50 6.19
CA PRO A 45 14.04 15.90 5.91
C PRO A 45 13.67 16.08 4.42
N ALA A 46 12.94 17.13 4.12
CA ALA A 46 12.68 17.50 2.74
C ALA A 46 14.00 17.67 1.95
N PRO A 47 14.08 17.18 0.70
CA PRO A 47 15.28 17.34 -0.10
C PRO A 47 15.55 18.82 -0.39
N GLU A 48 16.83 19.21 -0.41
CA GLU A 48 17.22 20.59 -0.74
C GLU A 48 17.02 20.92 -2.23
N GLU A 49 17.03 19.90 -3.08
CA GLU A 49 16.85 20.03 -4.53
C GLU A 49 15.60 19.31 -5.01
N THR A 50 14.90 19.93 -5.96
CA THR A 50 13.75 19.31 -6.62
C THR A 50 14.23 18.31 -7.64
N LEU A 51 13.84 17.04 -7.49
CA LEU A 51 14.12 15.97 -8.44
C LEU A 51 13.11 15.99 -9.60
N THR A 52 13.57 15.61 -10.78
CA THR A 52 12.69 15.32 -11.91
C THR A 52 11.90 14.02 -11.68
N ALA A 53 10.77 13.83 -12.37
CA ALA A 53 10.00 12.59 -12.29
C ALA A 53 10.83 11.35 -12.65
N THR A 54 11.78 11.47 -13.59
CA THR A 54 12.71 10.38 -13.96
C THR A 54 13.64 10.02 -12.80
N GLU A 55 14.23 11.01 -12.14
CA GLU A 55 15.12 10.79 -11.00
C GLU A 55 14.37 10.19 -9.81
N ILE A 56 13.14 10.67 -9.54
CA ILE A 56 12.27 10.11 -8.50
C ILE A 56 11.96 8.65 -8.82
N TYR A 57 11.60 8.34 -10.08
CA TYR A 57 11.33 6.97 -10.52
C TYR A 57 12.53 6.05 -10.28
N GLN A 58 13.71 6.45 -10.77
CA GLN A 58 14.94 5.67 -10.62
C GLN A 58 15.32 5.44 -9.14
N LYS A 59 15.09 6.44 -8.29
CA LYS A 59 15.35 6.35 -6.85
C LYS A 59 14.37 5.42 -6.15
N CYS A 60 13.08 5.46 -6.51
CA CYS A 60 12.02 4.78 -5.77
C CYS A 60 11.78 3.34 -6.24
N VAL A 61 12.00 3.01 -7.52
CA VAL A 61 11.72 1.67 -8.07
C VAL A 61 12.35 0.53 -7.28
N PRO A 62 13.60 0.61 -6.79
CA PRO A 62 14.18 -0.48 -6.00
C PRO A 62 13.46 -0.74 -4.67
N SER A 63 12.66 0.21 -4.21
CA SER A 63 11.89 0.12 -2.96
C SER A 63 10.41 -0.24 -3.19
N ILE A 64 10.00 -0.50 -4.42
CA ILE A 64 8.63 -0.85 -4.80
C ILE A 64 8.57 -2.33 -5.16
N VAL A 65 7.55 -3.02 -4.67
CA VAL A 65 7.27 -4.42 -5.01
C VAL A 65 5.84 -4.57 -5.47
N SER A 66 5.61 -5.46 -6.42
CA SER A 66 4.27 -5.89 -6.81
C SER A 66 3.82 -6.97 -5.84
N LEU A 67 2.61 -6.85 -5.33
CA LEU A 67 2.01 -7.85 -4.45
C LEU A 67 0.92 -8.62 -5.17
N TRP A 68 0.92 -9.93 -5.00
CA TRP A 68 -0.13 -10.82 -5.42
C TRP A 68 -0.58 -11.67 -4.23
N ALA A 69 -1.85 -11.51 -3.87
CA ALA A 69 -2.47 -12.19 -2.75
C ALA A 69 -3.50 -13.20 -3.27
N GLU A 70 -3.38 -14.45 -2.85
CA GLU A 70 -4.24 -15.57 -3.23
C GLU A 70 -5.16 -15.94 -2.08
N GLY A 71 -6.47 -15.95 -2.34
CA GLY A 71 -7.51 -16.43 -1.43
C GLY A 71 -8.18 -17.71 -1.94
N ASP A 72 -9.24 -18.14 -1.27
CA ASP A 72 -10.06 -19.27 -1.71
C ASP A 72 -10.93 -18.87 -2.91
N GLY A 73 -10.43 -19.15 -4.12
CA GLY A 73 -11.09 -18.80 -5.38
C GLY A 73 -11.04 -17.30 -5.73
N THR A 74 -10.28 -16.50 -5.00
CA THR A 74 -10.09 -15.05 -5.22
C THR A 74 -8.63 -14.70 -5.32
N SER A 75 -8.32 -13.61 -6.00
CA SER A 75 -6.97 -13.03 -6.00
C SER A 75 -7.06 -11.51 -5.96
N SER A 76 -6.09 -10.90 -5.32
CA SER A 76 -5.91 -9.46 -5.25
C SER A 76 -4.50 -9.09 -5.67
N THR A 77 -4.34 -7.92 -6.26
CA THR A 77 -3.03 -7.36 -6.59
C THR A 77 -2.88 -5.98 -5.99
N GLY A 78 -1.67 -5.58 -5.71
CA GLY A 78 -1.38 -4.26 -5.15
C GLY A 78 0.09 -3.94 -5.16
N THR A 79 0.44 -2.83 -4.55
CA THR A 79 1.82 -2.37 -4.43
C THR A 79 2.28 -2.47 -2.98
N GLY A 80 3.50 -2.95 -2.77
CA GLY A 80 4.18 -2.88 -1.49
C GLY A 80 5.38 -1.94 -1.55
N ILE A 81 5.77 -1.43 -0.39
CA ILE A 81 6.90 -0.53 -0.19
C ILE A 81 7.89 -1.21 0.75
N VAL A 82 9.15 -1.31 0.35
CA VAL A 82 10.22 -1.85 1.20
C VAL A 82 10.49 -0.87 2.33
N MET A 83 10.30 -1.29 3.58
CA MET A 83 10.55 -0.49 4.78
C MET A 83 11.94 -0.67 5.34
N SER A 84 12.54 -1.88 5.15
CA SER A 84 13.84 -2.21 5.71
C SER A 84 14.63 -3.16 4.83
N ALA A 85 15.95 -3.12 4.96
CA ALA A 85 16.86 -3.97 4.18
C ALA A 85 16.73 -5.47 4.49
N ASP A 86 16.12 -5.84 5.60
CA ASP A 86 15.88 -7.22 6.04
C ASP A 86 14.49 -7.75 5.66
N GLY A 87 13.69 -7.00 4.87
CA GLY A 87 12.51 -7.54 4.21
C GLY A 87 11.16 -7.19 4.84
N TYR A 88 11.04 -6.14 5.63
CA TYR A 88 9.73 -5.60 5.99
C TYR A 88 9.14 -4.79 4.84
N LEU A 89 7.86 -5.05 4.53
CA LEU A 89 7.12 -4.40 3.46
C LEU A 89 5.85 -3.75 4.03
N LEU A 90 5.53 -2.56 3.55
CA LEU A 90 4.29 -1.83 3.86
C LEU A 90 3.33 -1.96 2.68
N THR A 91 2.04 -2.21 2.95
CA THR A 91 0.98 -2.23 1.93
C THR A 91 -0.36 -1.86 2.54
N ASN A 92 -1.42 -1.85 1.74
CA ASN A 92 -2.79 -1.70 2.23
C ASN A 92 -3.34 -3.01 2.79
N ALA A 93 -4.14 -2.91 3.85
CA ALA A 93 -4.76 -4.07 4.50
C ALA A 93 -5.73 -4.79 3.55
N HIS A 94 -6.52 -4.04 2.74
CA HIS A 94 -7.45 -4.64 1.79
C HIS A 94 -6.77 -5.48 0.70
N VAL A 95 -5.50 -5.21 0.36
CA VAL A 95 -4.74 -6.03 -0.63
C VAL A 95 -4.54 -7.45 -0.14
N VAL A 96 -4.34 -7.64 1.16
CA VAL A 96 -4.02 -8.94 1.76
C VAL A 96 -5.17 -9.55 2.55
N ALA A 97 -6.28 -8.85 2.68
CA ALA A 97 -7.47 -9.34 3.39
C ALA A 97 -8.05 -10.59 2.72
N ASN A 98 -8.50 -11.57 3.50
CA ASN A 98 -9.09 -12.84 3.06
C ASN A 98 -8.17 -13.69 2.16
N SER A 99 -6.86 -13.46 2.23
CA SER A 99 -5.88 -14.23 1.48
C SER A 99 -5.33 -15.40 2.30
N LEU A 100 -4.88 -16.43 1.61
CA LEU A 100 -4.19 -17.59 2.16
C LEU A 100 -2.67 -17.45 2.03
N ARG A 101 -2.22 -16.79 0.96
CA ARG A 101 -0.82 -16.54 0.64
C ARG A 101 -0.63 -15.19 0.00
N VAL A 102 0.53 -14.60 0.22
CA VAL A 102 0.92 -13.34 -0.43
C VAL A 102 2.33 -13.51 -1.00
N TYR A 103 2.51 -13.03 -2.22
CA TYR A 103 3.81 -13.03 -2.90
C TYR A 103 4.21 -11.61 -3.22
N ALA A 104 5.49 -11.31 -3.06
CA ALA A 104 6.10 -10.04 -3.43
C ALA A 104 7.08 -10.27 -4.59
N ALA A 105 6.83 -9.59 -5.72
CA ALA A 105 7.73 -9.57 -6.85
C ALA A 105 8.54 -8.27 -6.86
N PHE A 106 9.86 -8.40 -6.90
CA PHE A 106 10.80 -7.30 -6.86
C PHE A 106 11.20 -6.86 -8.28
N HIS A 107 11.83 -5.71 -8.39
CA HIS A 107 12.24 -5.11 -9.67
C HIS A 107 13.28 -5.94 -10.46
N ASP A 108 13.95 -6.89 -9.81
CA ASP A 108 14.92 -7.84 -10.39
C ASP A 108 14.30 -9.19 -10.77
N ASP A 109 12.95 -9.24 -10.84
CA ASP A 109 12.14 -10.44 -11.09
C ASP A 109 12.20 -11.52 -9.99
N THR A 110 12.83 -11.24 -8.84
CA THR A 110 12.77 -12.12 -7.68
C THR A 110 11.36 -12.13 -7.09
N ILE A 111 10.81 -13.32 -6.83
CA ILE A 111 9.49 -13.49 -6.19
C ILE A 111 9.69 -14.23 -4.87
N LEU A 112 9.18 -13.66 -3.78
CA LEU A 112 9.25 -14.22 -2.45
C LEU A 112 7.86 -14.30 -1.82
N GLU A 113 7.60 -15.36 -1.06
CA GLU A 113 6.41 -15.45 -0.23
C GLU A 113 6.54 -14.50 0.95
N ALA A 114 5.47 -13.76 1.23
CA ALA A 114 5.42 -12.77 2.30
C ALA A 114 4.48 -13.25 3.41
N LYS A 115 4.94 -13.13 4.65
CA LYS A 115 4.17 -13.46 5.85
C LYS A 115 3.64 -12.20 6.51
N LEU A 116 2.47 -12.29 7.13
CA LEU A 116 1.86 -11.15 7.80
C LEU A 116 2.54 -10.87 9.14
N VAL A 117 3.00 -9.64 9.34
CA VAL A 117 3.45 -9.14 10.65
C VAL A 117 2.26 -8.60 11.43
N GLY A 118 1.49 -7.70 10.82
CA GLY A 118 0.29 -7.12 11.39
C GLY A 118 -0.50 -6.33 10.36
N ALA A 119 -1.77 -6.09 10.65
CA ALA A 119 -2.65 -5.26 9.83
C ALA A 119 -3.64 -4.49 10.70
N ASP A 120 -4.02 -3.33 10.22
CA ASP A 120 -5.09 -2.50 10.74
C ASP A 120 -6.07 -2.24 9.59
N ALA A 121 -7.28 -2.81 9.71
CA ALA A 121 -8.29 -2.69 8.68
C ALA A 121 -8.90 -1.29 8.62
N ASP A 122 -9.01 -0.60 9.76
CA ASP A 122 -9.60 0.75 9.84
C ASP A 122 -8.64 1.79 9.24
N ALA A 123 -7.35 1.64 9.48
CA ALA A 123 -6.31 2.48 8.87
C ALA A 123 -5.96 2.05 7.43
N ASP A 124 -6.44 0.88 6.98
CA ASP A 124 -6.09 0.24 5.70
C ASP A 124 -4.57 0.07 5.52
N VAL A 125 -3.88 -0.41 6.55
CA VAL A 125 -2.43 -0.62 6.56
C VAL A 125 -2.10 -2.05 6.94
N ALA A 126 -1.16 -2.67 6.23
CA ALA A 126 -0.59 -3.96 6.59
C ALA A 126 0.93 -3.95 6.46
N VAL A 127 1.59 -4.69 7.35
CA VAL A 127 3.03 -4.94 7.32
C VAL A 127 3.26 -6.42 7.05
N LEU A 128 4.08 -6.69 6.06
CA LEU A 128 4.49 -8.03 5.66
C LEU A 128 5.99 -8.22 5.91
N LYS A 129 6.43 -9.48 5.93
CA LYS A 129 7.84 -9.87 6.05
C LYS A 129 8.16 -10.90 4.98
N VAL A 130 9.20 -10.64 4.20
CA VAL A 130 9.84 -11.60 3.29
C VAL A 130 11.19 -12.04 3.84
N ASP A 131 11.63 -13.23 3.48
CA ASP A 131 12.96 -13.73 3.83
C ASP A 131 13.97 -13.23 2.78
N ALA A 132 14.42 -11.98 2.99
CA ALA A 132 15.37 -11.30 2.14
C ALA A 132 16.29 -10.40 2.94
N HIS A 133 17.46 -10.11 2.39
CA HIS A 133 18.46 -9.22 2.95
C HIS A 133 19.04 -8.31 1.87
N GLY A 134 19.52 -7.14 2.26
CA GLY A 134 20.14 -6.18 1.35
C GLY A 134 19.17 -5.49 0.41
N LEU A 135 17.87 -5.46 0.74
CA LEU A 135 16.88 -4.68 0.03
C LEU A 135 17.14 -3.19 0.20
N THR A 136 16.65 -2.40 -0.75
CA THR A 136 16.72 -0.93 -0.71
C THR A 136 15.44 -0.39 -0.06
N PRO A 137 15.50 0.15 1.17
CA PRO A 137 14.33 0.74 1.81
C PRO A 137 13.92 2.05 1.16
N ALA A 138 12.62 2.34 1.16
CA ALA A 138 12.11 3.66 0.80
C ALA A 138 12.49 4.69 1.88
N GLU A 139 12.73 5.92 1.45
CA GLU A 139 12.82 7.07 2.35
C GLU A 139 11.40 7.54 2.71
N PHE A 140 11.14 7.73 4.00
CA PHE A 140 9.86 8.23 4.49
C PHE A 140 9.95 9.73 4.76
N GLY A 141 9.06 10.49 4.16
CA GLY A 141 8.92 11.93 4.39
C GLY A 141 7.80 12.26 5.37
N ASP A 142 7.76 13.50 5.80
CA ASP A 142 6.72 14.06 6.66
C ASP A 142 5.62 14.68 5.80
N SER A 143 4.45 14.03 5.77
CA SER A 143 3.31 14.51 4.97
C SER A 143 2.70 15.82 5.51
N ASP A 144 2.95 16.18 6.76
CA ASP A 144 2.47 17.43 7.35
C ASP A 144 3.21 18.67 6.80
N GLN A 145 4.36 18.45 6.14
CA GLN A 145 5.12 19.51 5.49
C GLN A 145 4.69 19.78 4.04
N LEU A 146 3.78 18.97 3.47
CA LEU A 146 3.29 19.18 2.13
C LEU A 146 2.42 20.45 2.02
N LEU A 147 2.53 21.12 0.88
CA LEU A 147 1.70 22.26 0.52
C LEU A 147 0.86 21.97 -0.70
N CYS A 148 -0.34 22.56 -0.78
CA CYS A 148 -1.13 22.54 -2.02
C CYS A 148 -0.33 23.16 -3.15
N GLY A 149 -0.22 22.45 -4.28
CA GLY A 149 0.59 22.87 -5.43
C GLY A 149 1.95 22.16 -5.51
N ASP A 150 2.43 21.50 -4.44
CA ASP A 150 3.65 20.71 -4.49
C ASP A 150 3.56 19.63 -5.55
N MET A 151 4.61 19.47 -6.35
CA MET A 151 4.70 18.41 -7.33
C MET A 151 4.83 17.06 -6.62
N VAL A 152 4.02 16.11 -7.04
CA VAL A 152 4.06 14.72 -6.56
C VAL A 152 4.03 13.74 -7.71
N VAL A 153 4.59 12.56 -7.48
CA VAL A 153 4.47 11.43 -8.39
C VAL A 153 3.79 10.27 -7.65
N ALA A 154 2.92 9.56 -8.35
CA ALA A 154 2.38 8.29 -7.88
C ALA A 154 3.13 7.16 -8.61
N ILE A 155 3.63 6.20 -7.84
CA ILE A 155 4.37 5.06 -8.35
C ILE A 155 3.71 3.80 -7.80
N GLY A 156 3.39 2.84 -8.68
CA GLY A 156 2.79 1.59 -8.28
C GLY A 156 2.79 0.56 -9.39
N ASP A 157 2.46 -0.66 -9.05
CA ASP A 157 2.24 -1.76 -9.98
C ASP A 157 0.93 -2.49 -9.66
N PRO A 158 -0.20 -1.87 -9.97
CA PRO A 158 -1.51 -2.40 -9.58
C PRO A 158 -1.87 -3.71 -10.29
N LEU A 159 -1.24 -4.02 -11.42
CA LEU A 159 -1.57 -5.16 -12.27
C LEU A 159 -0.43 -6.18 -12.40
N GLY A 160 0.71 -5.97 -11.77
CA GLY A 160 1.88 -6.88 -11.87
C GLY A 160 2.59 -6.85 -13.24
N TYR A 161 2.31 -5.83 -14.08
CA TYR A 161 2.88 -5.74 -15.44
C TYR A 161 4.12 -4.88 -15.55
N ARG A 162 4.49 -4.19 -14.56
CA ARG A 162 5.66 -3.33 -14.31
C ARG A 162 5.24 -2.03 -13.63
N THR A 163 6.14 -1.49 -12.83
CA THR A 163 5.95 -0.22 -12.12
C THR A 163 5.59 0.92 -13.07
N SER A 164 4.45 1.53 -12.82
CA SER A 164 3.97 2.70 -13.55
C SER A 164 4.23 3.96 -12.73
N ILE A 165 4.44 5.08 -13.42
CA ILE A 165 4.61 6.40 -12.79
C ILE A 165 3.65 7.40 -13.43
N THR A 166 2.99 8.20 -12.58
CA THR A 166 2.21 9.36 -13.01
C THR A 166 2.61 10.59 -12.19
N GLN A 167 2.44 11.77 -12.76
CA GLN A 167 2.82 13.03 -12.12
C GLN A 167 1.62 13.95 -11.98
N GLY A 168 1.57 14.67 -10.88
CA GLY A 168 0.57 15.68 -10.59
C GLY A 168 1.02 16.62 -9.49
N ILE A 169 0.06 17.26 -8.84
CA ILE A 169 0.30 18.13 -7.70
C ILE A 169 -0.56 17.70 -6.52
N VAL A 170 -0.20 18.12 -5.32
CA VAL A 170 -1.08 18.08 -4.16
C VAL A 170 -2.23 19.06 -4.42
N SER A 171 -3.45 18.52 -4.57
CA SER A 171 -4.65 19.32 -4.88
C SER A 171 -5.38 19.77 -3.62
N ALA A 172 -5.32 18.96 -2.54
CA ALA A 172 -5.85 19.30 -1.23
C ALA A 172 -5.19 18.45 -0.14
N LEU A 173 -5.16 18.99 1.07
CA LEU A 173 -4.69 18.33 2.29
C LEU A 173 -5.86 18.15 3.25
N ASN A 174 -5.70 17.21 4.19
CA ASN A 174 -6.60 16.99 5.33
C ASN A 174 -8.07 16.80 4.91
N ARG A 175 -8.30 16.14 3.77
CA ARG A 175 -9.65 15.80 3.34
C ARG A 175 -10.15 14.58 4.07
N ILE A 176 -11.30 14.72 4.75
CA ILE A 176 -11.99 13.59 5.34
C ILE A 176 -12.90 12.97 4.28
N VAL A 177 -12.66 11.70 3.97
CA VAL A 177 -13.51 10.89 3.09
C VAL A 177 -14.08 9.73 3.89
N ASN A 178 -15.35 9.40 3.68
CA ASN A 178 -15.95 8.21 4.26
C ASN A 178 -15.81 7.04 3.29
N VAL A 179 -15.16 5.98 3.74
CA VAL A 179 -14.97 4.75 2.98
C VAL A 179 -15.53 3.61 3.81
N ASP A 180 -16.61 2.99 3.32
CA ASP A 180 -17.28 1.85 4.00
C ASP A 180 -17.64 2.13 5.47
N GLY A 181 -18.04 3.39 5.78
CA GLY A 181 -18.40 3.82 7.14
C GLY A 181 -17.23 4.29 8.00
N VAL A 182 -15.99 4.17 7.55
CA VAL A 182 -14.79 4.67 8.23
C VAL A 182 -14.40 6.04 7.66
N ASN A 183 -14.19 7.02 8.53
CA ASN A 183 -13.68 8.33 8.13
C ASN A 183 -12.16 8.27 8.06
N MET A 184 -11.61 8.54 6.88
CA MET A 184 -10.18 8.57 6.63
C MET A 184 -9.75 9.98 6.23
N GLU A 185 -8.66 10.45 6.81
CA GLU A 185 -8.00 11.68 6.39
C GLU A 185 -7.03 11.37 5.25
N VAL A 186 -7.18 12.07 4.11
CA VAL A 186 -6.44 11.80 2.90
C VAL A 186 -5.83 13.06 2.28
N ILE A 187 -4.74 12.86 1.53
CA ILE A 187 -4.17 13.85 0.62
C ILE A 187 -4.74 13.61 -0.76
N GLN A 188 -5.30 14.65 -1.37
CA GLN A 188 -5.77 14.61 -2.74
C GLN A 188 -4.67 15.02 -3.71
N THR A 189 -4.50 14.25 -4.78
CA THR A 189 -3.57 14.58 -5.87
C THR A 189 -4.29 14.65 -7.21
N SER A 190 -3.73 15.40 -8.15
CA SER A 190 -4.14 15.40 -9.56
C SER A 190 -3.34 14.37 -10.40
N ALA A 191 -2.36 13.68 -9.82
CA ALA A 191 -1.65 12.60 -10.51
C ALA A 191 -2.68 11.51 -10.91
N PRO A 192 -2.76 11.11 -12.20
CA PRO A 192 -3.65 10.05 -12.62
C PRO A 192 -3.34 8.73 -11.90
N ILE A 193 -4.35 8.15 -11.24
CA ILE A 193 -4.27 6.82 -10.62
C ILE A 193 -5.28 5.97 -11.39
N ASN A 194 -4.77 5.09 -12.24
CA ASN A 194 -5.59 4.20 -13.08
C ASN A 194 -5.42 2.76 -12.61
N PHE A 195 -6.50 2.02 -12.72
CA PHE A 195 -6.57 0.57 -12.48
C PHE A 195 -6.62 -0.15 -13.81
#